data_03f776bfbcd22da31e0fa2088d4ae684
#
_entry.id   03f776bfbcd22da31e0fa2088d4ae684
#
_cell.length_a   1.000
_cell.length_b   1.000
_cell.length_c   1.000
_cell.angle_alpha   90.00
_cell.angle_beta   90.00
_cell.angle_gamma   90.00
#
_symmetry.space_group_name_H-M   'P 1'
#
loop_
_entity.id
_entity.type
_entity.pdbx_description
1 polymer ?
#
loop_
_entity_poly.entity_id
_entity_poly.type
_entity_poly.pdbx_seq_one_letter_code
_entity_poly.pdbx_strand_id
1 'polypeptide(L)'
;ALSVAEREITSLRLAAAKARPIGGHFDLQHLQKLHAFVFGDIYDWAGKLRHVNISKGNQFCLCMNLETYAENLFGKLAQEHYFIDTSASVPHKLAYYLSEVNVLHPFREGNGRTQRLFIEYLAGVAGYRVDFSLVCAEEMLAVSAESFACEYDGINRMFDRITTPVSLTEQRENVRFFFGSRSAPMVWMKARMQQEFGHTL
;
A
#
# COMPACT_ATOMS: atom_id res chain seq x y z
N ALA A 1 5.07 -27.12 11.33
CA ALA A 1 5.88 -27.30 10.12
C ALA A 1 5.40 -26.37 8.97
N LEU A 2 4.13 -26.42 8.55
CA LEU A 2 3.61 -25.63 7.43
C LEU A 2 3.72 -24.11 7.67
N SER A 3 3.38 -23.63 8.86
CA SER A 3 3.44 -22.20 9.22
C SER A 3 4.87 -21.62 9.25
N VAL A 4 5.88 -22.44 9.51
CA VAL A 4 7.30 -22.03 9.47
C VAL A 4 7.74 -21.88 8.03
N ALA A 5 7.50 -22.87 7.18
CA ALA A 5 7.82 -22.84 5.76
C ALA A 5 7.11 -21.68 5.04
N GLU A 6 5.84 -21.44 5.34
CA GLU A 6 5.09 -20.29 4.82
C GLU A 6 5.78 -18.97 5.16
N ARG A 7 6.19 -18.81 6.44
CA ARG A 7 6.86 -17.57 6.90
C ARG A 7 8.19 -17.36 6.18
N GLU A 8 8.98 -18.39 6.04
CA GLU A 8 10.29 -18.33 5.36
C GLU A 8 10.13 -17.97 3.88
N ILE A 9 9.28 -18.70 3.15
CA ILE A 9 9.04 -18.45 1.72
C ILE A 9 8.50 -17.04 1.50
N THR A 10 7.49 -16.63 2.27
CA THR A 10 6.91 -15.28 2.10
C THR A 10 7.88 -14.17 2.48
N SER A 11 8.76 -14.37 3.45
CA SER A 11 9.80 -13.40 3.81
C SER A 11 10.81 -13.21 2.68
N LEU A 12 11.26 -14.29 2.03
CA LEU A 12 12.12 -14.23 0.85
C LEU A 12 11.44 -13.54 -0.33
N ARG A 13 10.15 -13.85 -0.58
CA ARG A 13 9.36 -13.22 -1.64
C ARG A 13 9.15 -11.72 -1.37
N LEU A 14 8.87 -11.32 -0.15
CA LEU A 14 8.76 -9.91 0.24
C LEU A 14 10.08 -9.17 0.06
N ALA A 15 11.21 -9.78 0.47
CA ALA A 15 12.52 -9.19 0.27
C ALA A 15 12.84 -9.01 -1.24
N ALA A 16 12.51 -10.02 -2.07
CA ALA A 16 12.66 -9.93 -3.51
C ALA A 16 11.78 -8.83 -4.13
N ALA A 17 10.51 -8.68 -3.69
CA ALA A 17 9.60 -7.63 -4.13
C ALA A 17 10.09 -6.23 -3.74
N LYS A 18 10.70 -6.07 -2.55
CA LYS A 18 11.33 -4.80 -2.14
C LYS A 18 12.57 -4.46 -2.97
N ALA A 19 13.39 -5.45 -3.31
CA ALA A 19 14.58 -5.26 -4.14
C ALA A 19 14.25 -5.00 -5.63
N ARG A 20 13.17 -5.60 -6.12
CA ARG A 20 12.66 -5.43 -7.50
C ARG A 20 11.15 -5.23 -7.45
N PRO A 21 10.68 -3.99 -7.40
CA PRO A 21 9.26 -3.70 -7.29
C PRO A 21 8.43 -4.32 -8.42
N ILE A 22 7.22 -4.71 -8.10
CA ILE A 22 6.28 -5.35 -9.03
C ILE A 22 5.40 -4.25 -9.62
N GLY A 23 5.46 -4.05 -10.93
CA GLY A 23 4.73 -3.00 -11.64
C GLY A 23 3.20 -3.17 -11.57
N GLY A 24 2.50 -2.05 -11.45
CA GLY A 24 1.04 -1.93 -11.42
C GLY A 24 0.63 -0.48 -11.28
N HIS A 25 -0.69 -0.22 -11.20
CA HIS A 25 -1.25 1.13 -11.22
C HIS A 25 -1.94 1.53 -9.91
N PHE A 26 -1.60 0.88 -8.80
CA PHE A 26 -2.20 1.09 -7.48
C PHE A 26 -3.73 0.89 -7.49
N ASP A 27 -4.16 -0.20 -8.13
CA ASP A 27 -5.52 -0.69 -8.23
C ASP A 27 -5.67 -2.10 -7.64
N LEU A 28 -6.88 -2.67 -7.73
CA LEU A 28 -7.14 -4.03 -7.26
C LEU A 28 -6.28 -5.06 -7.98
N GLN A 29 -6.04 -4.90 -9.29
CA GLN A 29 -5.20 -5.81 -10.07
C GLN A 29 -3.74 -5.77 -9.59
N HIS A 30 -3.24 -4.59 -9.23
CA HIS A 30 -1.90 -4.46 -8.65
C HIS A 30 -1.82 -5.19 -7.29
N LEU A 31 -2.81 -5.00 -6.42
CA LEU A 31 -2.88 -5.71 -5.14
C LEU A 31 -2.92 -7.23 -5.34
N GLN A 32 -3.69 -7.73 -6.32
CA GLN A 32 -3.73 -9.15 -6.70
C GLN A 32 -2.38 -9.66 -7.21
N LYS A 33 -1.66 -8.89 -8.03
CA LYS A 33 -0.30 -9.25 -8.51
C LYS A 33 0.70 -9.36 -7.36
N LEU A 34 0.66 -8.43 -6.41
CA LEU A 34 1.51 -8.48 -5.22
C LEU A 34 1.23 -9.74 -4.40
N HIS A 35 -0.04 -10.03 -4.16
CA HIS A 35 -0.45 -11.25 -3.44
C HIS A 35 -0.01 -12.52 -4.18
N ALA A 36 -0.23 -12.59 -5.50
CA ALA A 36 0.19 -13.73 -6.32
C ALA A 36 1.70 -13.94 -6.26
N PHE A 37 2.50 -12.88 -6.31
CA PHE A 37 3.96 -12.96 -6.22
C PHE A 37 4.43 -13.47 -4.85
N VAL A 38 3.84 -12.96 -3.76
CA VAL A 38 4.27 -13.31 -2.40
C VAL A 38 3.85 -14.74 -2.01
N PHE A 39 2.69 -15.19 -2.47
CA PHE A 39 2.04 -16.41 -2.00
C PHE A 39 1.90 -17.51 -3.05
N GLY A 40 2.30 -17.28 -4.30
CA GLY A 40 2.10 -18.20 -5.41
C GLY A 40 2.79 -19.56 -5.26
N ASP A 41 3.86 -19.64 -4.48
CA ASP A 41 4.55 -20.90 -4.19
C ASP A 41 3.86 -21.71 -3.06
N ILE A 42 2.83 -21.14 -2.42
CA ILE A 42 2.19 -21.71 -1.23
C ILE A 42 0.72 -22.04 -1.49
N TYR A 43 0.02 -21.14 -2.22
CA TYR A 43 -1.42 -21.23 -2.41
C TYR A 43 -1.82 -21.17 -3.87
N ASP A 44 -2.56 -22.15 -4.36
CA ASP A 44 -3.13 -22.20 -5.73
C ASP A 44 -4.12 -21.06 -6.01
N TRP A 45 -4.64 -20.45 -4.96
CA TRP A 45 -5.54 -19.29 -5.04
C TRP A 45 -4.83 -17.95 -4.84
N ALA A 46 -3.49 -17.92 -4.81
CA ALA A 46 -2.74 -16.67 -4.67
C ALA A 46 -3.15 -15.67 -5.76
N GLY A 47 -3.42 -14.44 -5.35
CA GLY A 47 -3.91 -13.37 -6.24
C GLY A 47 -5.40 -13.44 -6.59
N LYS A 48 -6.12 -14.49 -6.20
CA LYS A 48 -7.56 -14.60 -6.43
C LYS A 48 -8.35 -14.01 -5.28
N LEU A 49 -9.42 -13.29 -5.59
CA LEU A 49 -10.33 -12.77 -4.59
C LEU A 49 -11.04 -13.89 -3.84
N ARG A 50 -11.34 -13.67 -2.57
CA ARG A 50 -12.14 -14.62 -1.79
C ARG A 50 -13.60 -14.61 -2.24
N HIS A 51 -14.23 -15.76 -2.16
CA HIS A 51 -15.66 -15.94 -2.42
C HIS A 51 -16.48 -16.18 -1.15
N VAL A 52 -15.86 -16.01 0.02
CA VAL A 52 -16.49 -16.18 1.33
C VAL A 52 -16.32 -14.92 2.17
N ASN A 53 -17.29 -14.64 3.01
CA ASN A 53 -17.17 -13.59 4.01
C ASN A 53 -16.24 -14.04 5.13
N ILE A 54 -15.41 -13.13 5.61
CA ILE A 54 -14.47 -13.36 6.70
C ILE A 54 -14.57 -12.24 7.73
N SER A 55 -14.25 -12.57 8.96
CA SER A 55 -14.24 -11.63 10.10
C SER A 55 -13.09 -11.97 11.06
N LYS A 56 -12.57 -10.96 11.75
CA LYS A 56 -11.65 -11.08 12.89
C LYS A 56 -12.08 -10.05 13.94
N GLY A 57 -13.10 -10.39 14.72
CA GLY A 57 -13.80 -9.43 15.59
C GLY A 57 -14.77 -8.58 14.81
N ASN A 58 -14.30 -7.80 13.84
CA ASN A 58 -15.08 -7.01 12.91
C ASN A 58 -15.29 -7.74 11.57
N GLN A 59 -16.41 -7.45 10.91
CA GLN A 59 -16.70 -7.97 9.58
C GLN A 59 -15.99 -7.13 8.52
N PHE A 60 -15.11 -7.76 7.71
CA PHE A 60 -14.52 -7.14 6.54
C PHE A 60 -15.55 -6.94 5.41
N CYS A 61 -15.16 -6.24 4.35
CA CYS A 61 -16.00 -6.04 3.18
C CYS A 61 -16.64 -7.37 2.74
N LEU A 62 -17.94 -7.36 2.43
CA LEU A 62 -18.62 -8.56 1.93
C LEU A 62 -18.00 -9.01 0.61
N CYS A 63 -17.84 -10.33 0.42
CA CYS A 63 -17.16 -10.87 -0.76
C CYS A 63 -17.84 -10.46 -2.08
N MET A 64 -19.14 -10.25 -2.09
CA MET A 64 -19.90 -9.75 -3.24
C MET A 64 -19.64 -8.28 -3.59
N ASN A 65 -19.06 -7.49 -2.68
CA ASN A 65 -18.81 -6.06 -2.84
C ASN A 65 -17.32 -5.72 -3.05
N LEU A 66 -16.42 -6.71 -3.09
CA LEU A 66 -14.97 -6.47 -3.13
C LEU A 66 -14.54 -5.62 -4.32
N GLU A 67 -15.05 -5.93 -5.52
CA GLU A 67 -14.69 -5.21 -6.74
C GLU A 67 -15.20 -3.77 -6.71
N THR A 68 -16.47 -3.56 -6.39
CA THR A 68 -17.08 -2.22 -6.31
C THR A 68 -16.41 -1.37 -5.24
N TYR A 69 -16.11 -1.95 -4.06
CA TYR A 69 -15.40 -1.23 -3.01
C TYR A 69 -14.01 -0.82 -3.46
N ALA A 70 -13.28 -1.74 -4.09
CA ALA A 70 -11.93 -1.48 -4.60
C ALA A 70 -11.92 -0.43 -5.71
N GLU A 71 -12.88 -0.47 -6.64
CA GLU A 71 -13.03 0.54 -7.70
C GLU A 71 -13.20 1.94 -7.11
N ASN A 72 -14.08 2.09 -6.13
CA ASN A 72 -14.29 3.38 -5.45
C ASN A 72 -13.04 3.83 -4.68
N LEU A 73 -12.41 2.94 -3.92
CA LEU A 73 -11.23 3.25 -3.12
C LEU A 73 -10.05 3.68 -3.99
N PHE A 74 -9.71 2.87 -4.98
CA PHE A 74 -8.55 3.14 -5.83
C PHE A 74 -8.84 4.22 -6.89
N GLY A 75 -10.10 4.40 -7.29
CA GLY A 75 -10.54 5.55 -8.08
C GLY A 75 -10.33 6.87 -7.35
N LYS A 76 -10.65 6.93 -6.05
CA LYS A 76 -10.34 8.08 -5.19
C LYS A 76 -8.83 8.33 -5.09
N LEU A 77 -8.02 7.28 -4.89
CA LEU A 77 -6.56 7.37 -4.84
C LEU A 77 -5.98 7.98 -6.13
N ALA A 78 -6.50 7.57 -7.30
CA ALA A 78 -6.09 8.12 -8.58
C ALA A 78 -6.49 9.60 -8.72
N GLN A 79 -7.68 10.00 -8.25
CA GLN A 79 -8.13 11.40 -8.22
C GLN A 79 -7.27 12.28 -7.28
N GLU A 80 -6.71 11.69 -6.23
CA GLU A 80 -5.77 12.34 -5.31
C GLU A 80 -4.32 12.32 -5.85
N HIS A 81 -4.13 12.00 -7.13
CA HIS A 81 -2.84 11.96 -7.84
C HIS A 81 -1.79 11.10 -7.14
N TYR A 82 -2.21 10.04 -6.43
CA TYR A 82 -1.31 9.15 -5.65
C TYR A 82 -0.40 9.94 -4.70
N PHE A 83 -0.82 11.14 -4.29
CA PHE A 83 -0.09 12.09 -3.42
C PHE A 83 1.24 12.61 -4.01
N ILE A 84 1.44 12.49 -5.33
CA ILE A 84 2.69 12.86 -6.00
C ILE A 84 2.97 14.38 -5.89
N ASP A 85 1.93 15.21 -6.01
CA ASP A 85 1.99 16.67 -6.09
C ASP A 85 1.55 17.38 -4.80
N THR A 86 1.36 16.63 -3.70
CA THR A 86 0.99 17.20 -2.40
C THR A 86 2.06 16.98 -1.36
N SER A 87 2.26 17.97 -0.48
CA SER A 87 3.10 17.86 0.72
C SER A 87 2.27 17.73 2.00
N ALA A 88 0.95 17.96 1.93
CA ALA A 88 0.09 18.00 3.11
C ALA A 88 -0.25 16.60 3.61
N SER A 89 0.23 16.25 4.81
CA SER A 89 -0.20 15.08 5.59
C SER A 89 -0.13 13.73 4.86
N VAL A 90 0.87 13.54 3.97
CA VAL A 90 1.03 12.27 3.24
C VAL A 90 1.11 11.06 4.18
N PRO A 91 1.81 11.08 5.34
CA PRO A 91 1.77 9.98 6.30
C PRO A 91 0.34 9.59 6.72
N HIS A 92 -0.52 10.55 7.03
CA HIS A 92 -1.91 10.29 7.44
C HIS A 92 -2.77 9.79 6.28
N LYS A 93 -2.50 10.23 5.05
CA LYS A 93 -3.16 9.68 3.85
C LYS A 93 -2.77 8.21 3.63
N LEU A 94 -1.49 7.87 3.78
CA LEU A 94 -1.02 6.47 3.71
C LEU A 94 -1.65 5.62 4.81
N ALA A 95 -1.79 6.15 6.04
CA ALA A 95 -2.47 5.51 7.15
C ALA A 95 -3.94 5.22 6.81
N TYR A 96 -4.66 6.20 6.27
CA TYR A 96 -6.04 6.03 5.81
C TYR A 96 -6.16 4.92 4.76
N TYR A 97 -5.30 4.94 3.72
CA TYR A 97 -5.38 3.90 2.68
C TYR A 97 -4.96 2.51 3.18
N LEU A 98 -4.04 2.40 4.14
CA LEU A 98 -3.78 1.12 4.81
C LEU A 98 -5.03 0.61 5.52
N SER A 99 -5.75 1.49 6.23
CA SER A 99 -6.97 1.15 6.95
C SER A 99 -8.09 0.70 5.99
N GLU A 100 -8.31 1.43 4.90
CA GLU A 100 -9.31 1.10 3.89
C GLU A 100 -9.01 -0.23 3.15
N VAL A 101 -7.74 -0.47 2.79
CA VAL A 101 -7.32 -1.75 2.20
C VAL A 101 -7.47 -2.88 3.23
N ASN A 102 -7.32 -2.59 4.53
CA ASN A 102 -7.60 -3.55 5.58
C ASN A 102 -9.11 -3.85 5.71
N VAL A 103 -9.99 -2.87 5.53
CA VAL A 103 -11.46 -3.09 5.45
C VAL A 103 -11.83 -3.93 4.23
N LEU A 104 -11.23 -3.66 3.07
CA LEU A 104 -11.42 -4.42 1.85
C LEU A 104 -11.05 -5.91 2.04
N HIS A 105 -9.88 -6.22 2.61
CA HIS A 105 -9.40 -7.57 2.98
C HIS A 105 -9.69 -8.64 1.92
N PRO A 106 -9.19 -8.49 0.67
CA PRO A 106 -9.74 -9.19 -0.47
C PRO A 106 -9.34 -10.66 -0.59
N PHE A 107 -8.36 -11.14 0.18
CA PHE A 107 -7.81 -12.50 0.08
C PHE A 107 -8.20 -13.36 1.28
N ARG A 108 -8.08 -14.70 1.13
CA ARG A 108 -8.34 -15.64 2.22
C ARG A 108 -7.32 -15.55 3.35
N GLU A 109 -6.04 -15.35 3.01
CA GLU A 109 -4.91 -15.19 3.92
C GLU A 109 -3.90 -14.23 3.29
N GLY A 110 -2.91 -13.73 4.04
CA GLY A 110 -1.82 -12.91 3.52
C GLY A 110 -2.15 -11.44 3.28
N ASN A 111 -3.37 -10.98 3.62
CA ASN A 111 -3.80 -9.60 3.40
C ASN A 111 -2.84 -8.58 4.03
N GLY A 112 -2.48 -8.73 5.30
CA GLY A 112 -1.62 -7.77 6.00
C GLY A 112 -0.23 -7.60 5.37
N ARG A 113 0.39 -8.69 4.91
CA ARG A 113 1.71 -8.64 4.22
C ARG A 113 1.60 -7.93 2.87
N THR A 114 0.57 -8.26 2.10
CA THR A 114 0.30 -7.66 0.79
C THR A 114 -0.06 -6.16 0.92
N GLN A 115 -0.89 -5.80 1.89
CA GLN A 115 -1.29 -4.41 2.15
C GLN A 115 -0.09 -3.53 2.49
N ARG A 116 0.78 -3.99 3.39
CA ARG A 116 2.00 -3.23 3.76
C ARG A 116 2.93 -3.03 2.57
N LEU A 117 3.16 -4.06 1.75
CA LEU A 117 3.97 -3.94 0.53
C LEU A 117 3.35 -2.93 -0.45
N PHE A 118 2.03 -2.95 -0.62
CA PHE A 118 1.32 -1.98 -1.46
C PHE A 118 1.50 -0.55 -0.96
N ILE A 119 1.38 -0.33 0.34
CA ILE A 119 1.57 0.99 0.95
C ILE A 119 3.03 1.45 0.89
N GLU A 120 4.01 0.56 1.04
CA GLU A 120 5.43 0.90 0.82
C GLU A 120 5.68 1.41 -0.60
N TYR A 121 5.08 0.79 -1.61
CA TYR A 121 5.20 1.24 -3.00
C TYR A 121 4.47 2.57 -3.25
N LEU A 122 3.27 2.72 -2.70
CA LEU A 122 2.51 3.98 -2.77
C LEU A 122 3.28 5.12 -2.10
N ALA A 123 3.88 4.87 -0.94
CA ALA A 123 4.72 5.84 -0.26
C ALA A 123 5.89 6.29 -1.15
N GLY A 124 6.54 5.36 -1.86
CA GLY A 124 7.63 5.68 -2.77
C GLY A 124 7.24 6.67 -3.88
N VAL A 125 6.07 6.52 -4.49
CA VAL A 125 5.59 7.48 -5.51
C VAL A 125 5.11 8.79 -4.89
N ALA A 126 4.63 8.76 -3.65
CA ALA A 126 4.27 9.95 -2.87
C ALA A 126 5.48 10.75 -2.35
N GLY A 127 6.70 10.22 -2.49
CA GLY A 127 7.94 10.87 -2.02
C GLY A 127 8.34 10.53 -0.60
N TYR A 128 7.92 9.36 -0.11
CA TYR A 128 8.19 8.89 1.24
C TYR A 128 8.63 7.42 1.27
N ARG A 129 9.27 7.03 2.37
CA ARG A 129 9.56 5.64 2.72
C ARG A 129 8.86 5.30 4.02
N VAL A 130 8.20 4.15 4.07
CA VAL A 130 7.56 3.61 5.28
C VAL A 130 8.36 2.41 5.76
N ASP A 131 8.74 2.40 7.03
CA ASP A 131 9.46 1.28 7.64
C ASP A 131 8.59 0.53 8.66
N PHE A 132 7.88 -0.48 8.19
CA PHE A 132 7.06 -1.34 9.04
C PHE A 132 7.86 -2.25 9.97
N SER A 133 9.19 -2.33 9.86
CA SER A 133 10.02 -3.10 10.80
C SER A 133 10.06 -2.46 12.19
N LEU A 134 9.72 -1.18 12.29
CA LEU A 134 9.63 -0.41 13.53
C LEU A 134 8.30 -0.62 14.29
N VAL A 135 7.40 -1.47 13.76
CA VAL A 135 6.07 -1.73 14.33
C VAL A 135 5.96 -3.18 14.76
N CYS A 136 5.70 -3.43 16.04
CA CYS A 136 5.43 -4.79 16.50
C CYS A 136 4.03 -5.27 16.10
N ALA A 137 3.83 -6.58 16.18
CA ALA A 137 2.56 -7.21 15.77
C ALA A 137 1.37 -6.72 16.62
N GLU A 138 1.60 -6.52 17.92
CA GLU A 138 0.59 -6.05 18.88
C GLU A 138 0.13 -4.63 18.55
N GLU A 139 1.08 -3.72 18.28
CA GLU A 139 0.77 -2.34 17.88
C GLU A 139 0.00 -2.32 16.56
N MET A 140 0.47 -3.07 15.56
CA MET A 140 -0.22 -3.14 14.26
C MET A 140 -1.67 -3.65 14.42
N LEU A 141 -1.89 -4.63 15.28
CA LEU A 141 -3.22 -5.17 15.54
C LEU A 141 -4.13 -4.14 16.23
N ALA A 142 -3.60 -3.44 17.24
CA ALA A 142 -4.33 -2.42 17.98
C ALA A 142 -4.78 -1.27 17.06
N VAL A 143 -3.84 -0.63 16.33
CA VAL A 143 -4.18 0.49 15.44
C VAL A 143 -5.08 0.08 14.28
N SER A 144 -4.99 -1.18 13.83
CA SER A 144 -5.89 -1.71 12.79
C SER A 144 -7.32 -1.89 13.33
N ALA A 145 -7.49 -2.28 14.59
CA ALA A 145 -8.81 -2.40 15.24
C ALA A 145 -9.42 -1.02 15.49
N GLU A 146 -8.64 -0.05 15.99
CA GLU A 146 -9.06 1.34 16.20
C GLU A 146 -9.50 1.99 14.88
N SER A 147 -8.68 1.89 13.83
CA SER A 147 -9.01 2.48 12.53
C SER A 147 -10.22 1.83 11.85
N PHE A 148 -10.48 0.55 12.13
CA PHE A 148 -11.71 -0.11 11.69
C PHE A 148 -12.97 0.47 12.36
N ALA A 149 -12.83 1.00 13.58
CA ALA A 149 -13.87 1.77 14.28
C ALA A 149 -13.89 3.26 13.88
N CYS A 150 -13.18 3.65 12.81
CA CYS A 150 -13.00 5.03 12.37
C CYS A 150 -12.23 5.93 13.36
N GLU A 151 -11.41 5.35 14.23
CA GLU A 151 -10.52 6.05 15.16
C GLU A 151 -9.10 6.03 14.58
N TYR A 152 -8.69 7.13 13.93
CA TYR A 152 -7.43 7.18 13.17
C TYR A 152 -6.22 7.73 13.94
N ASP A 153 -6.39 8.20 15.15
CA ASP A 153 -5.30 8.86 15.91
C ASP A 153 -4.12 7.90 16.18
N GLY A 154 -4.39 6.64 16.52
CA GLY A 154 -3.37 5.64 16.78
C GLY A 154 -2.53 5.36 15.52
N ILE A 155 -3.20 5.05 14.40
CA ILE A 155 -2.51 4.74 13.15
C ILE A 155 -1.80 5.96 12.57
N ASN A 156 -2.33 7.17 12.73
CA ASN A 156 -1.66 8.40 12.30
C ASN A 156 -0.35 8.62 13.05
N ARG A 157 -0.36 8.52 14.40
CA ARG A 157 0.88 8.60 15.20
C ARG A 157 1.90 7.53 14.81
N MET A 158 1.44 6.31 14.51
CA MET A 158 2.31 5.26 14.01
C MET A 158 2.97 5.68 12.69
N PHE A 159 2.20 6.17 11.72
CA PHE A 159 2.73 6.61 10.42
C PHE A 159 3.65 7.83 10.54
N ASP A 160 3.39 8.79 11.42
CA ASP A 160 4.30 9.91 11.69
C ASP A 160 5.68 9.43 12.15
N ARG A 161 5.74 8.33 12.91
CA ARG A 161 6.98 7.74 13.43
C ARG A 161 7.74 6.91 12.41
N ILE A 162 7.03 6.16 11.54
CA ILE A 162 7.66 5.19 10.63
C ILE A 162 7.85 5.70 9.21
N THR A 163 7.43 6.94 8.91
CA THR A 163 7.47 7.52 7.56
C THR A 163 8.55 8.58 7.49
N THR A 164 9.42 8.48 6.49
CA THR A 164 10.48 9.45 6.23
C THR A 164 10.43 9.94 4.78
N PRO A 165 10.67 11.24 4.50
CA PRO A 165 10.73 11.73 3.12
C PRO A 165 11.93 11.14 2.38
N VAL A 166 11.78 10.96 1.06
CA VAL A 166 12.87 10.60 0.15
C VAL A 166 13.21 11.79 -0.75
N SER A 167 14.32 11.71 -1.47
CA SER A 167 14.70 12.76 -2.42
C SER A 167 13.71 12.83 -3.59
N LEU A 168 13.56 14.02 -4.21
CA LEU A 168 12.76 14.19 -5.41
C LEU A 168 13.24 13.31 -6.58
N THR A 169 14.54 13.02 -6.64
CA THR A 169 15.11 12.12 -7.63
C THR A 169 14.58 10.70 -7.43
N GLU A 170 14.61 10.19 -6.19
CA GLU A 170 14.08 8.86 -5.85
C GLU A 170 12.57 8.79 -6.10
N GLN A 171 11.82 9.80 -5.70
CA GLN A 171 10.39 9.89 -5.99
C GLN A 171 10.12 9.83 -7.49
N ARG A 172 10.84 10.62 -8.29
CA ARG A 172 10.70 10.63 -9.76
C ARG A 172 10.99 9.28 -10.40
N GLU A 173 11.99 8.56 -9.91
CA GLU A 173 12.31 7.22 -10.38
C GLU A 173 11.18 6.23 -10.06
N ASN A 174 10.60 6.29 -8.85
CA ASN A 174 9.43 5.50 -8.49
C ASN A 174 8.22 5.82 -9.37
N VAL A 175 7.89 7.10 -9.57
CA VAL A 175 6.78 7.51 -10.45
C VAL A 175 7.01 7.02 -11.88
N ARG A 176 8.24 7.15 -12.39
CA ARG A 176 8.60 6.65 -13.72
C ARG A 176 8.46 5.14 -13.85
N PHE A 177 8.85 4.41 -12.81
CA PHE A 177 8.77 2.94 -12.80
C PHE A 177 7.32 2.47 -12.88
N PHE A 178 6.44 2.99 -12.01
CA PHE A 178 5.05 2.53 -11.93
C PHE A 178 4.17 3.03 -13.07
N PHE A 179 4.38 4.25 -13.55
CA PHE A 179 3.45 4.89 -14.50
C PHE A 179 4.06 5.13 -15.90
N GLY A 180 5.36 4.98 -16.05
CA GLY A 180 6.05 5.27 -17.31
C GLY A 180 6.36 6.76 -17.53
N SER A 181 7.28 7.04 -18.44
CA SER A 181 7.86 8.38 -18.65
C SER A 181 6.91 9.39 -19.30
N ARG A 182 5.81 8.94 -19.93
CA ARG A 182 4.85 9.78 -20.69
C ARG A 182 3.47 9.82 -20.04
N SER A 183 3.36 9.46 -18.78
CA SER A 183 2.08 9.40 -18.04
C SER A 183 1.71 10.73 -17.42
N ALA A 184 0.42 10.90 -17.05
CA ALA A 184 -0.04 12.04 -16.27
C ALA A 184 0.69 12.16 -14.91
N PRO A 185 0.93 11.10 -14.14
CA PRO A 185 1.75 11.16 -12.93
C PRO A 185 3.16 11.74 -13.14
N MET A 186 3.78 11.50 -14.28
CA MET A 186 5.07 12.13 -14.61
C MET A 186 4.96 13.62 -14.91
N VAL A 187 3.80 14.09 -15.39
CA VAL A 187 3.54 15.54 -15.58
C VAL A 187 3.42 16.21 -14.20
N TRP A 188 2.67 15.60 -13.27
CA TRP A 188 2.54 16.11 -11.89
C TRP A 188 3.89 16.14 -11.18
N MET A 189 4.69 15.08 -11.33
CA MET A 189 6.05 15.03 -10.76
C MET A 189 6.96 16.13 -11.29
N LYS A 190 6.91 16.42 -12.60
CA LYS A 190 7.68 17.51 -13.19
C LYS A 190 7.24 18.88 -12.66
N ALA A 191 5.93 19.10 -12.54
CA ALA A 191 5.40 20.34 -11.97
C ALA A 191 5.86 20.55 -10.52
N ARG A 192 5.82 19.50 -9.69
CA ARG A 192 6.36 19.54 -8.33
C ARG A 192 7.84 19.90 -8.29
N MET A 193 8.66 19.28 -9.12
CA MET A 193 10.09 19.59 -9.20
C MET A 193 10.34 21.06 -9.60
N GLN A 194 9.57 21.60 -10.56
CA GLN A 194 9.67 23.00 -10.97
C GLN A 194 9.30 23.96 -9.83
N GLN A 195 8.30 23.64 -9.02
CA GLN A 195 7.94 24.45 -7.84
C GLN A 195 9.05 24.48 -6.79
N GLU A 196 9.68 23.35 -6.50
CA GLU A 196 10.73 23.29 -5.49
C GLU A 196 12.08 23.87 -5.95
N PHE A 197 12.43 23.71 -7.23
CA PHE A 197 13.69 24.24 -7.77
C PHE A 197 13.53 25.62 -8.45
N GLY A 198 12.33 25.99 -8.89
CA GLY A 198 12.06 27.29 -9.55
C GLY A 198 12.07 28.49 -8.59
N HIS A 199 12.03 28.28 -7.28
CA HIS A 199 12.23 29.30 -6.27
C HIS A 199 13.71 29.54 -5.92
N THR A 200 14.65 28.86 -6.59
CA THR A 200 16.10 28.95 -6.34
C THR A 200 16.83 29.69 -7.48
N LEU A 201 16.12 30.27 -8.44
CA LEU A 201 16.59 31.17 -9.47
C LEU A 201 15.91 32.54 -9.30
#